data_5af5390b7cf95ca5ce8ef1c59824c71a
#
_entry.id   5af5390b7cf95ca5ce8ef1c59824c71a
#
_cell.length_a   1.000
_cell.length_b   1.000
_cell.length_c   1.000
_cell.angle_alpha   90.00
_cell.angle_beta   90.00
_cell.angle_gamma   90.00
#
_symmetry.space_group_name_H-M   'P 1'
#
loop_
_entity.id
_entity.type
_entity.pdbx_description
1 polymer ?
#
loop_
_entity_poly.entity_id
_entity_poly.type
_entity_poly.pdbx_seq_one_letter_code
_entity_poly.pdbx_strand_id
1 'polypeptide(L)'
;VEPLVQGSSYSEADYHIATEFLVTYQADKNTAHLDSENVVRLIGNAYKDFYIDTYTDNFSVLDLSLEPENMEDLDYLDIVTYLENQAYQVANYMYALGEENASFFSSGGESFYSLAEKVTNLLEVQIQDRLESYLLHNGISKDTTSYVGRLEYDNVLTDYDIQRANASFRVRNEAVQMYDEEMTRVVLVPTWDDEGEYYMGRTKVGVDDLSTEAEQYSQSAAEDLSRMESNNTVISALNASGSSGEDPVAEQLITEICETLNGYALAAKTAGQEYSETKLNQCISSTALGVSYPLLALVCVGGAVLFYLAASLLMAAVRIPKSVRRSPGLPPEDGWTGQGEKDES
;
A
#
# COMPACT_ATOMS: atom_id res chain seq x y z
N VAL A 1 13.27 21.95 14.99
CA VAL A 1 12.70 21.35 13.77
C VAL A 1 12.42 22.46 12.79
N GLU A 2 12.98 22.38 11.61
CA GLU A 2 12.82 23.37 10.57
C GLU A 2 12.31 22.71 9.29
N PRO A 3 11.38 23.32 8.54
CA PRO A 3 10.95 22.80 7.26
C PRO A 3 12.08 22.91 6.24
N LEU A 4 12.37 21.82 5.51
CA LEU A 4 13.45 21.77 4.52
C LEU A 4 13.04 22.45 3.21
N VAL A 5 11.76 22.35 2.86
CA VAL A 5 11.19 22.99 1.67
C VAL A 5 9.96 23.78 2.11
N GLN A 6 9.96 25.07 1.81
CA GLN A 6 8.73 25.86 1.93
C GLN A 6 7.80 25.47 0.79
N GLY A 7 6.63 24.94 1.14
CA GLY A 7 5.60 24.63 0.17
C GLY A 7 5.25 25.83 -0.71
N SER A 8 4.86 25.62 -1.96
CA SER A 8 4.40 26.67 -2.86
C SER A 8 3.14 27.35 -2.31
N SER A 9 3.14 28.69 -2.31
CA SER A 9 2.02 29.50 -1.87
C SER A 9 0.86 29.38 -2.86
N TYR A 10 -0.23 28.77 -2.41
CA TYR A 10 -1.54 28.90 -3.08
C TYR A 10 -2.29 29.97 -2.32
N SER A 11 -2.76 30.99 -2.77
CA SER A 11 -3.56 32.11 -2.22
C SER A 11 -3.50 32.43 -0.70
N GLU A 12 -3.87 33.63 -0.30
CA GLU A 12 -3.76 34.16 1.09
C GLU A 12 -4.49 33.38 2.20
N ALA A 13 -5.19 32.27 1.87
CA ALA A 13 -5.93 31.41 2.82
C ALA A 13 -5.35 30.01 2.97
N ASP A 14 -4.28 29.64 2.26
CA ASP A 14 -3.79 28.26 2.27
C ASP A 14 -2.72 28.05 3.34
N TYR A 15 -2.97 27.06 4.20
CA TYR A 15 -2.00 26.58 5.17
C TYR A 15 -0.86 25.85 4.44
N HIS A 16 0.37 26.33 4.69
CA HIS A 16 1.56 25.64 4.22
C HIS A 16 1.85 24.44 5.11
N ILE A 17 1.60 23.25 4.62
CA ILE A 17 2.09 22.02 5.24
C ILE A 17 3.42 21.68 4.58
N ALA A 18 4.52 21.83 5.33
CA ALA A 18 5.82 21.37 4.87
C ALA A 18 5.81 19.83 4.79
N THR A 19 6.26 19.29 3.67
CA THR A 19 6.36 17.83 3.45
C THR A 19 7.68 17.26 3.95
N GLU A 20 8.68 18.09 4.16
CA GLU A 20 10.02 17.70 4.60
C GLU A 20 10.47 18.56 5.77
N PHE A 21 11.04 17.94 6.80
CA PHE A 21 11.51 18.58 8.02
C PHE A 21 12.95 18.20 8.33
N LEU A 22 13.75 19.18 8.71
CA LEU A 22 15.08 18.99 9.28
C LEU A 22 15.00 19.01 10.81
N VAL A 23 15.38 17.90 11.45
CA VAL A 23 15.50 17.80 12.91
C VAL A 23 16.97 17.85 13.28
N THR A 24 17.39 18.93 13.96
CA THR A 24 18.78 19.11 14.39
C THR A 24 18.88 18.96 15.90
N TYR A 25 19.82 18.14 16.35
CA TYR A 25 20.22 18.05 17.76
C TYR A 25 21.57 18.75 17.95
N GLN A 26 21.64 19.66 18.89
CA GLN A 26 22.87 20.33 19.30
C GLN A 26 23.12 20.08 20.78
N ALA A 27 24.24 19.40 21.12
CA ALA A 27 24.62 19.17 22.49
C ALA A 27 25.04 20.48 23.18
N ASP A 28 24.58 20.68 24.39
CA ASP A 28 25.00 21.75 25.28
C ASP A 28 26.08 21.27 26.29
N LYS A 29 26.49 22.12 27.21
CA LYS A 29 27.49 21.77 28.24
C LYS A 29 27.03 20.63 29.15
N ASN A 30 25.73 20.46 29.37
CA ASN A 30 25.17 19.45 30.25
C ASN A 30 25.01 18.12 29.52
N THR A 31 24.84 18.13 28.20
CA THR A 31 24.63 16.98 27.34
C THR A 31 25.85 16.63 26.47
N ALA A 32 26.98 17.34 26.67
CA ALA A 32 28.21 17.12 25.89
C ALA A 32 28.82 15.70 26.04
N HIS A 33 28.39 14.93 27.05
CA HIS A 33 28.76 13.54 27.25
C HIS A 33 27.94 12.55 26.42
N LEU A 34 26.83 13.01 25.81
CA LEU A 34 26.00 12.20 24.96
C LEU A 34 26.57 12.21 23.54
N ASP A 35 26.62 11.04 22.93
CA ASP A 35 26.97 10.94 21.53
C ASP A 35 25.81 11.47 20.67
N SER A 36 26.04 12.61 20.01
CA SER A 36 25.05 13.30 19.20
C SER A 36 24.47 12.44 18.07
N GLU A 37 25.29 11.55 17.51
CA GLU A 37 24.86 10.60 16.49
C GLU A 37 23.83 9.61 17.05
N ASN A 38 24.12 9.05 18.22
CA ASN A 38 23.20 8.14 18.89
C ASN A 38 21.89 8.83 19.30
N VAL A 39 21.95 10.10 19.73
CA VAL A 39 20.73 10.85 20.09
C VAL A 39 19.86 11.09 18.86
N VAL A 40 20.43 11.53 17.73
CA VAL A 40 19.66 11.74 16.48
C VAL A 40 19.07 10.42 15.99
N ARG A 41 19.82 9.31 16.07
CA ARG A 41 19.34 7.98 15.70
C ARG A 41 18.17 7.54 16.61
N LEU A 42 18.26 7.76 17.90
CA LEU A 42 17.19 7.45 18.85
C LEU A 42 15.93 8.28 18.58
N ILE A 43 16.07 9.57 18.25
CA ILE A 43 14.94 10.42 17.86
C ILE A 43 14.29 9.88 16.59
N GLY A 44 15.10 9.53 15.58
CA GLY A 44 14.61 8.94 14.33
C GLY A 44 13.87 7.63 14.55
N ASN A 45 14.40 6.73 15.38
CA ASN A 45 13.76 5.46 15.72
C ASN A 45 12.45 5.68 16.49
N ALA A 46 12.46 6.54 17.52
CA ALA A 46 11.26 6.84 18.29
C ALA A 46 10.14 7.46 17.42
N TYR A 47 10.51 8.26 16.43
CA TYR A 47 9.53 8.79 15.47
C TYR A 47 9.00 7.68 14.54
N LYS A 48 9.85 6.76 14.09
CA LYS A 48 9.41 5.60 13.30
C LYS A 48 8.45 4.72 14.08
N ASP A 49 8.80 4.38 15.33
CA ASP A 49 7.96 3.58 16.21
C ASP A 49 6.60 4.26 16.44
N PHE A 50 6.61 5.57 16.74
CA PHE A 50 5.38 6.36 16.88
C PHE A 50 4.54 6.37 15.60
N TYR A 51 5.18 6.49 14.42
CA TYR A 51 4.47 6.49 13.15
C TYR A 51 3.87 5.12 12.86
N ILE A 52 4.62 4.04 13.10
CA ILE A 52 4.12 2.67 12.97
C ILE A 52 2.91 2.46 13.88
N ASP A 53 3.01 2.81 15.14
CA ASP A 53 1.93 2.60 16.12
C ASP A 53 0.68 3.44 15.85
N THR A 54 0.84 4.61 15.21
CA THR A 54 -0.26 5.58 15.07
C THR A 54 -0.87 5.60 13.69
N TYR A 55 -0.07 5.40 12.65
CA TYR A 55 -0.47 5.67 11.25
C TYR A 55 -0.26 4.51 10.29
N THR A 56 0.43 3.43 10.68
CA THR A 56 0.47 2.26 9.80
C THR A 56 -0.83 1.49 9.88
N ASP A 57 -1.19 0.90 8.74
CA ASP A 57 -2.40 0.10 8.62
C ASP A 57 -2.45 -0.96 9.72
N ASN A 58 -3.60 -1.00 10.34
CA ASN A 58 -3.91 -2.05 11.27
C ASN A 58 -4.03 -3.37 10.50
N PHE A 59 -2.99 -4.20 10.53
CA PHE A 59 -2.98 -5.53 9.91
C PHE A 59 -3.97 -6.51 10.57
N SER A 60 -5.02 -5.99 11.24
CA SER A 60 -6.02 -6.81 11.94
C SER A 60 -6.74 -7.80 11.04
N VAL A 61 -6.89 -7.48 9.75
CA VAL A 61 -7.44 -8.40 8.74
C VAL A 61 -6.56 -9.64 8.57
N LEU A 62 -5.26 -9.53 8.86
CA LEU A 62 -4.28 -10.61 8.77
C LEU A 62 -4.03 -11.30 10.11
N ASP A 63 -4.63 -10.82 11.20
CA ASP A 63 -4.57 -11.46 12.52
C ASP A 63 -5.58 -12.61 12.60
N LEU A 64 -5.44 -13.58 11.69
CA LEU A 64 -6.26 -14.77 11.69
C LEU A 64 -5.78 -15.74 12.77
N SER A 65 -6.74 -16.28 13.52
CA SER A 65 -6.56 -17.42 14.43
C SER A 65 -7.69 -18.40 14.13
N LEU A 66 -7.59 -19.05 12.98
CA LEU A 66 -8.57 -20.03 12.54
C LEU A 66 -8.23 -21.37 13.21
N GLU A 67 -9.04 -21.72 14.18
CA GLU A 67 -8.96 -23.00 14.88
C GLU A 67 -10.27 -23.77 14.63
N PRO A 68 -10.22 -25.03 14.18
CA PRO A 68 -11.42 -25.81 13.93
C PRO A 68 -12.35 -25.90 15.15
N GLU A 69 -11.77 -25.91 16.36
CA GLU A 69 -12.51 -25.93 17.63
C GLU A 69 -13.43 -24.73 17.81
N ASN A 70 -13.07 -23.57 17.27
CA ASN A 70 -13.90 -22.36 17.34
C ASN A 70 -15.09 -22.38 16.37
N MET A 71 -15.17 -23.40 15.51
CA MET A 71 -16.21 -23.60 14.49
C MET A 71 -17.03 -24.87 14.72
N GLU A 72 -16.91 -25.53 15.88
CA GLU A 72 -17.62 -26.77 16.20
C GLU A 72 -19.15 -26.64 16.10
N ASP A 73 -19.68 -25.46 16.49
CA ASP A 73 -21.12 -25.16 16.46
C ASP A 73 -21.66 -24.85 15.04
N LEU A 74 -20.78 -24.68 14.05
CA LEU A 74 -21.17 -24.39 12.68
C LEU A 74 -21.34 -25.67 11.86
N ASP A 75 -22.29 -25.66 10.92
CA ASP A 75 -22.36 -26.73 9.91
C ASP A 75 -21.19 -26.62 8.93
N TYR A 76 -20.82 -27.68 8.26
CA TYR A 76 -19.69 -27.73 7.33
C TYR A 76 -19.79 -26.69 6.21
N LEU A 77 -20.97 -26.47 5.65
CA LEU A 77 -21.18 -25.48 4.59
C LEU A 77 -21.12 -24.05 5.13
N ASP A 78 -21.45 -23.84 6.41
CA ASP A 78 -21.21 -22.54 7.06
C ASP A 78 -19.72 -22.30 7.29
N ILE A 79 -18.98 -23.37 7.65
CA ILE A 79 -17.50 -23.31 7.77
C ILE A 79 -16.88 -22.98 6.41
N VAL A 80 -17.33 -23.60 5.32
CA VAL A 80 -16.88 -23.26 3.95
C VAL A 80 -17.08 -21.75 3.69
N THR A 81 -18.29 -21.26 3.86
CA THR A 81 -18.62 -19.84 3.66
C THR A 81 -17.76 -18.93 4.54
N TYR A 82 -17.51 -19.31 5.79
CA TYR A 82 -16.65 -18.56 6.69
C TYR A 82 -15.21 -18.53 6.20
N LEU A 83 -14.64 -19.67 5.80
CA LEU A 83 -13.27 -19.77 5.28
C LEU A 83 -13.11 -19.03 3.96
N GLU A 84 -14.09 -19.08 3.06
CA GLU A 84 -14.11 -18.30 1.82
C GLU A 84 -14.03 -16.80 2.10
N ASN A 85 -14.86 -16.32 3.02
CA ASN A 85 -14.87 -14.89 3.39
C ASN A 85 -13.52 -14.45 3.99
N GLN A 86 -12.90 -15.29 4.84
CA GLN A 86 -11.59 -14.97 5.40
C GLN A 86 -10.50 -14.95 4.32
N ALA A 87 -10.47 -15.95 3.45
CA ALA A 87 -9.53 -16.04 2.34
C ALA A 87 -9.69 -14.83 1.39
N TYR A 88 -10.93 -14.47 1.05
CA TYR A 88 -11.24 -13.34 0.20
C TYR A 88 -10.77 -12.00 0.80
N GLN A 89 -10.98 -11.78 2.11
CA GLN A 89 -10.52 -10.58 2.79
C GLN A 89 -8.99 -10.46 2.78
N VAL A 90 -8.28 -11.57 3.07
CA VAL A 90 -6.81 -11.60 3.02
C VAL A 90 -6.30 -11.34 1.61
N ALA A 91 -6.86 -12.00 0.60
CA ALA A 91 -6.45 -11.82 -0.80
C ALA A 91 -6.65 -10.37 -1.25
N ASN A 92 -7.83 -9.78 -1.02
CA ASN A 92 -8.12 -8.40 -1.40
C ASN A 92 -7.21 -7.40 -0.70
N TYR A 93 -6.93 -7.60 0.59
CA TYR A 93 -6.00 -6.73 1.30
C TYR A 93 -4.59 -6.79 0.68
N MET A 94 -4.12 -8.00 0.31
CA MET A 94 -2.84 -8.16 -0.37
C MET A 94 -2.83 -7.55 -1.78
N TYR A 95 -3.92 -7.67 -2.53
CA TYR A 95 -4.04 -7.00 -3.83
C TYR A 95 -3.98 -5.48 -3.69
N ALA A 96 -4.66 -4.90 -2.70
CA ALA A 96 -4.63 -3.45 -2.44
C ALA A 96 -3.21 -2.97 -2.11
N LEU A 97 -2.46 -3.68 -1.26
CA LEU A 97 -1.05 -3.37 -0.99
C LEU A 97 -0.17 -3.53 -2.24
N GLY A 98 -0.46 -4.51 -3.08
CA GLY A 98 0.22 -4.73 -4.36
C GLY A 98 0.00 -3.60 -5.36
N GLU A 99 -1.19 -3.01 -5.39
CA GLU A 99 -1.50 -1.83 -6.20
C GLU A 99 -0.72 -0.60 -5.74
N GLU A 100 -0.52 -0.44 -4.43
CA GLU A 100 0.32 0.66 -3.90
C GLU A 100 1.78 0.50 -4.29
N ASN A 101 2.33 -0.71 -4.28
CA ASN A 101 3.73 -0.97 -4.61
C ASN A 101 3.97 -2.37 -5.22
N ALA A 102 3.79 -2.47 -6.52
CA ALA A 102 4.01 -3.70 -7.28
C ALA A 102 5.47 -4.20 -7.28
N SER A 103 6.44 -3.34 -6.92
CA SER A 103 7.88 -3.67 -6.94
C SER A 103 8.41 -4.15 -5.59
N PHE A 104 7.58 -4.19 -4.56
CA PHE A 104 8.00 -4.66 -3.24
C PHE A 104 8.12 -6.18 -3.21
N PHE A 105 9.22 -6.66 -2.60
CA PHE A 105 9.43 -8.05 -2.25
C PHE A 105 9.87 -8.12 -0.78
N SER A 106 9.25 -9.02 -0.03
CA SER A 106 9.64 -9.31 1.34
C SER A 106 11.02 -9.96 1.40
N SER A 107 11.61 -10.04 2.59
CA SER A 107 12.84 -10.78 2.83
C SER A 107 12.77 -12.26 2.43
N GLY A 108 11.55 -12.83 2.43
CA GLY A 108 11.25 -14.17 1.93
C GLY A 108 11.16 -14.30 0.41
N GLY A 109 11.29 -13.20 -0.35
CA GLY A 109 11.19 -13.18 -1.81
C GLY A 109 9.74 -13.19 -2.34
N GLU A 110 8.74 -12.99 -1.47
CA GLU A 110 7.32 -12.94 -1.83
C GLU A 110 6.89 -11.50 -2.11
N SER A 111 6.15 -11.28 -3.18
CA SER A 111 5.44 -10.03 -3.43
C SER A 111 4.02 -10.09 -2.86
N PHE A 112 3.37 -8.93 -2.69
CA PHE A 112 1.97 -8.90 -2.28
C PHE A 112 1.06 -9.63 -3.27
N TYR A 113 1.31 -9.48 -4.58
CA TYR A 113 0.57 -10.21 -5.61
C TYR A 113 0.78 -11.72 -5.52
N SER A 114 2.03 -12.19 -5.26
CA SER A 114 2.27 -13.63 -5.14
C SER A 114 1.58 -14.23 -3.92
N LEU A 115 1.50 -13.50 -2.80
CA LEU A 115 0.76 -13.91 -1.61
C LEU A 115 -0.75 -13.90 -1.86
N ALA A 116 -1.28 -12.86 -2.51
CA ALA A 116 -2.69 -12.79 -2.90
C ALA A 116 -3.09 -13.96 -3.81
N GLU A 117 -2.26 -14.28 -4.81
CA GLU A 117 -2.47 -15.41 -5.72
C GLU A 117 -2.47 -16.77 -5.00
N LYS A 118 -1.60 -16.95 -3.99
CA LYS A 118 -1.60 -18.18 -3.18
C LYS A 118 -2.88 -18.33 -2.39
N VAL A 119 -3.38 -17.24 -1.79
CA VAL A 119 -4.65 -17.25 -1.06
C VAL A 119 -5.82 -17.46 -2.01
N THR A 120 -5.83 -16.83 -3.18
CA THR A 120 -6.86 -17.06 -4.21
C THR A 120 -6.85 -18.53 -4.69
N ASN A 121 -5.68 -19.11 -4.90
CA ASN A 121 -5.56 -20.52 -5.26
C ASN A 121 -6.05 -21.45 -4.12
N LEU A 122 -5.78 -21.10 -2.86
CA LEU A 122 -6.34 -21.83 -1.71
C LEU A 122 -7.87 -21.77 -1.72
N LEU A 123 -8.44 -20.57 -1.97
CA LEU A 123 -9.88 -20.35 -2.07
C LEU A 123 -10.51 -21.22 -3.17
N GLU A 124 -10.03 -21.10 -4.39
CA GLU A 124 -10.61 -21.77 -5.54
C GLU A 124 -10.41 -23.30 -5.49
N VAL A 125 -9.18 -23.73 -5.20
CA VAL A 125 -8.83 -25.17 -5.33
C VAL A 125 -9.10 -25.96 -4.04
N GLN A 126 -8.74 -25.42 -2.86
CA GLN A 126 -8.87 -26.19 -1.63
C GLN A 126 -10.23 -26.03 -0.96
N ILE A 127 -10.77 -24.80 -0.96
CA ILE A 127 -12.06 -24.54 -0.32
C ILE A 127 -13.20 -24.94 -1.27
N GLN A 128 -13.27 -24.37 -2.46
CA GLN A 128 -14.39 -24.58 -3.39
C GLN A 128 -14.31 -25.94 -4.11
N ASP A 129 -13.22 -26.22 -4.84
CA ASP A 129 -13.14 -27.42 -5.65
C ASP A 129 -12.98 -28.70 -4.81
N ARG A 130 -12.28 -28.64 -3.68
CA ARG A 130 -11.99 -29.85 -2.89
C ARG A 130 -12.94 -30.02 -1.71
N LEU A 131 -13.08 -29.03 -0.82
CA LEU A 131 -13.91 -29.16 0.38
C LEU A 131 -15.40 -29.03 0.06
N GLU A 132 -15.83 -27.93 -0.54
CA GLU A 132 -17.24 -27.71 -0.85
C GLU A 132 -17.79 -28.76 -1.79
N SER A 133 -17.08 -29.04 -2.89
CA SER A 133 -17.48 -30.10 -3.83
C SER A 133 -17.55 -31.48 -3.17
N TYR A 134 -16.63 -31.79 -2.23
CA TYR A 134 -16.69 -33.04 -1.47
C TYR A 134 -17.95 -33.11 -0.62
N LEU A 135 -18.28 -32.04 0.10
CA LEU A 135 -19.46 -31.96 0.96
C LEU A 135 -20.75 -32.08 0.15
N LEU A 136 -20.86 -31.36 -0.95
CA LEU A 136 -22.07 -31.35 -1.81
C LEU A 136 -22.22 -32.67 -2.56
N HIS A 137 -21.12 -33.24 -3.10
CA HIS A 137 -21.20 -34.52 -3.82
C HIS A 137 -21.62 -35.67 -2.94
N ASN A 138 -21.18 -35.69 -1.69
CA ASN A 138 -21.50 -36.73 -0.73
C ASN A 138 -22.72 -36.38 0.17
N GLY A 139 -23.26 -35.16 0.04
CA GLY A 139 -24.38 -34.64 0.83
C GLY A 139 -24.11 -34.65 2.32
N ILE A 140 -22.94 -34.17 2.72
CA ILE A 140 -22.45 -34.18 4.10
C ILE A 140 -22.80 -32.89 4.81
N SER A 141 -23.45 -32.98 5.97
CA SER A 141 -23.79 -31.86 6.87
C SER A 141 -23.78 -32.39 8.31
N LYS A 142 -23.40 -31.56 9.28
CA LYS A 142 -23.44 -31.95 10.69
C LYS A 142 -24.88 -32.15 11.18
N ASP A 143 -25.80 -31.26 10.77
CA ASP A 143 -27.25 -31.39 11.03
C ASP A 143 -28.04 -31.00 9.76
N THR A 144 -28.23 -31.97 8.88
CA THR A 144 -28.96 -31.80 7.61
C THR A 144 -30.33 -31.20 7.82
N THR A 145 -31.07 -31.62 8.86
CA THR A 145 -32.44 -31.15 9.10
C THR A 145 -32.47 -29.64 9.42
N SER A 146 -31.64 -29.21 10.33
CA SER A 146 -31.54 -27.80 10.71
C SER A 146 -31.01 -26.96 9.55
N TYR A 147 -30.00 -27.42 8.83
CA TYR A 147 -29.39 -26.72 7.72
C TYR A 147 -30.37 -26.53 6.56
N VAL A 148 -31.02 -27.59 6.12
CA VAL A 148 -32.03 -27.53 5.05
C VAL A 148 -33.22 -26.66 5.47
N GLY A 149 -33.72 -26.78 6.71
CA GLY A 149 -34.80 -25.93 7.20
C GLY A 149 -34.46 -24.45 7.18
N ARG A 150 -33.20 -24.09 7.44
CA ARG A 150 -32.70 -22.72 7.35
C ARG A 150 -32.67 -22.21 5.91
N LEU A 151 -32.18 -23.03 4.96
CA LEU A 151 -32.16 -22.67 3.54
C LEU A 151 -33.59 -22.55 2.95
N GLU A 152 -34.51 -23.43 3.34
CA GLU A 152 -35.93 -23.35 2.95
C GLU A 152 -36.56 -22.04 3.45
N TYR A 153 -36.26 -21.65 4.71
CA TYR A 153 -36.73 -20.38 5.25
C TYR A 153 -36.12 -19.18 4.51
N ASP A 154 -34.81 -19.20 4.21
CA ASP A 154 -34.15 -18.17 3.41
C ASP A 154 -34.79 -18.04 2.01
N ASN A 155 -35.11 -19.17 1.38
CA ASN A 155 -35.81 -19.19 0.09
C ASN A 155 -37.19 -18.51 0.15
N VAL A 156 -37.92 -18.69 1.26
CA VAL A 156 -39.20 -17.98 1.45
C VAL A 156 -39.01 -16.48 1.54
N LEU A 157 -38.01 -16.02 2.28
CA LEU A 157 -37.69 -14.57 2.38
C LEU A 157 -37.22 -14.01 1.03
N THR A 158 -36.37 -14.74 0.34
CA THR A 158 -35.87 -14.39 -0.99
C THR A 158 -36.99 -14.29 -2.02
N ASP A 159 -37.97 -15.20 -1.97
CA ASP A 159 -39.15 -15.12 -2.86
C ASP A 159 -39.96 -13.83 -2.64
N TYR A 160 -40.14 -13.37 -1.39
CA TYR A 160 -40.76 -12.07 -1.12
C TYR A 160 -39.93 -10.91 -1.69
N ASP A 161 -38.60 -10.96 -1.62
CA ASP A 161 -37.74 -9.93 -2.18
C ASP A 161 -37.79 -9.91 -3.70
N ILE A 162 -37.82 -11.07 -4.37
CA ILE A 162 -38.06 -11.22 -5.81
C ILE A 162 -39.39 -10.60 -6.21
N GLN A 163 -40.47 -10.93 -5.49
CA GLN A 163 -41.82 -10.39 -5.77
C GLN A 163 -41.83 -8.87 -5.62
N ARG A 164 -41.22 -8.32 -4.58
CA ARG A 164 -41.07 -6.88 -4.35
C ARG A 164 -40.28 -6.19 -5.46
N ALA A 165 -39.14 -6.74 -5.85
CA ALA A 165 -38.30 -6.23 -6.91
C ALA A 165 -39.05 -6.23 -8.27
N ASN A 166 -39.73 -7.32 -8.61
CA ASN A 166 -40.52 -7.43 -9.82
C ASN A 166 -41.73 -6.45 -9.84
N ALA A 167 -42.39 -6.25 -8.71
CA ALA A 167 -43.43 -5.25 -8.60
C ALA A 167 -42.90 -3.82 -8.80
N SER A 168 -41.74 -3.51 -8.21
CA SER A 168 -41.05 -2.23 -8.36
C SER A 168 -40.56 -2.00 -9.79
N PHE A 169 -39.98 -3.00 -10.43
CA PHE A 169 -39.64 -2.98 -11.86
C PHE A 169 -40.85 -2.64 -12.73
N ARG A 170 -41.95 -3.38 -12.53
CA ARG A 170 -43.17 -3.17 -13.33
C ARG A 170 -43.75 -1.75 -13.23
N VAL A 171 -43.83 -1.20 -12.00
CA VAL A 171 -44.32 0.16 -11.79
C VAL A 171 -43.46 1.20 -12.50
N ARG A 172 -42.13 1.05 -12.45
CA ARG A 172 -41.22 1.97 -13.13
C ARG A 172 -41.25 1.84 -14.64
N ASN A 173 -41.30 0.60 -15.14
CA ASN A 173 -41.43 0.34 -16.57
C ASN A 173 -42.75 0.87 -17.16
N GLU A 174 -43.84 0.72 -16.42
CA GLU A 174 -45.14 1.34 -16.78
C GLU A 174 -45.05 2.87 -16.78
N ALA A 175 -44.39 3.47 -15.79
CA ALA A 175 -44.14 4.91 -15.75
C ALA A 175 -43.31 5.40 -16.94
N VAL A 176 -42.26 4.67 -17.34
CA VAL A 176 -41.45 4.96 -18.54
C VAL A 176 -42.29 4.92 -19.80
N GLN A 177 -43.14 3.89 -19.95
CA GLN A 177 -44.05 3.77 -21.10
C GLN A 177 -45.11 4.91 -21.16
N MET A 178 -45.74 5.23 -20.02
CA MET A 178 -46.68 6.36 -19.93
C MET A 178 -45.99 7.68 -20.28
N TYR A 179 -44.78 7.90 -19.78
CA TYR A 179 -44.00 9.10 -20.07
C TYR A 179 -43.67 9.20 -21.57
N ASP A 180 -43.27 8.11 -22.22
CA ASP A 180 -42.98 8.09 -23.65
C ASP A 180 -44.22 8.33 -24.50
N GLU A 181 -45.39 7.77 -24.12
CA GLU A 181 -46.68 8.01 -24.78
C GLU A 181 -47.15 9.46 -24.65
N GLU A 182 -47.03 10.05 -23.45
CA GLU A 182 -47.43 11.45 -23.22
C GLU A 182 -46.50 12.43 -23.93
N MET A 183 -45.20 12.19 -23.94
CA MET A 183 -44.21 13.03 -24.61
C MET A 183 -44.30 12.99 -26.14
N THR A 184 -44.82 11.89 -26.71
CA THR A 184 -45.13 11.83 -28.16
C THR A 184 -46.37 12.64 -28.53
N ARG A 185 -47.27 12.96 -27.57
CA ARG A 185 -48.46 13.78 -27.77
C ARG A 185 -48.24 15.28 -27.54
N VAL A 186 -47.14 15.67 -26.89
CA VAL A 186 -46.85 17.09 -26.66
C VAL A 186 -46.39 17.76 -27.95
N VAL A 187 -47.18 18.74 -28.40
CA VAL A 187 -46.75 19.63 -29.48
C VAL A 187 -45.55 20.42 -29.03
N LEU A 188 -44.44 20.16 -29.67
CA LEU A 188 -43.18 20.91 -29.42
C LEU A 188 -43.44 22.38 -29.73
N VAL A 189 -43.43 23.23 -28.70
CA VAL A 189 -43.44 24.68 -28.87
C VAL A 189 -42.02 25.10 -29.19
N PRO A 190 -41.74 25.61 -30.39
CA PRO A 190 -40.41 26.08 -30.72
C PRO A 190 -40.05 27.28 -29.86
N THR A 191 -39.00 27.17 -29.08
CA THR A 191 -38.38 28.31 -28.40
C THR A 191 -37.23 28.81 -29.28
N TRP A 192 -37.30 30.10 -29.66
CA TRP A 192 -36.24 30.76 -30.40
C TRP A 192 -35.38 31.53 -29.42
N ASP A 193 -34.05 31.43 -29.55
CA ASP A 193 -33.11 32.31 -28.86
C ASP A 193 -32.92 33.63 -29.64
N ASP A 194 -32.21 34.59 -29.04
CA ASP A 194 -31.96 35.90 -29.66
C ASP A 194 -31.05 35.81 -30.91
N GLU A 195 -30.43 34.63 -31.14
CA GLU A 195 -29.56 34.35 -32.30
C GLU A 195 -30.29 33.57 -33.41
N GLY A 196 -31.56 33.17 -33.19
CA GLY A 196 -32.41 32.51 -34.16
C GLY A 196 -32.12 31.02 -34.32
N GLU A 197 -31.41 30.41 -33.40
CA GLU A 197 -31.18 28.95 -33.38
C GLU A 197 -32.37 28.22 -32.71
N TYR A 198 -32.71 27.06 -33.28
CA TYR A 198 -33.83 26.26 -32.82
C TYR A 198 -33.33 25.09 -31.94
N TYR A 199 -33.66 25.18 -30.64
CA TYR A 199 -33.31 24.09 -29.69
C TYR A 199 -34.53 23.23 -29.40
N MET A 200 -34.49 21.95 -29.79
CA MET A 200 -35.44 20.93 -29.34
C MET A 200 -34.86 20.25 -28.08
N GLY A 201 -35.14 20.77 -26.91
CA GLY A 201 -34.81 20.14 -25.65
C GLY A 201 -35.82 19.09 -25.24
N ARG A 202 -35.50 17.80 -25.42
CA ARG A 202 -36.23 16.73 -24.72
C ARG A 202 -35.58 16.57 -23.35
N THR A 203 -36.27 16.90 -22.28
CA THR A 203 -35.81 16.54 -20.93
C THR A 203 -36.01 15.04 -20.73
N LYS A 204 -34.98 14.24 -21.05
CA LYS A 204 -34.98 12.78 -20.82
C LYS A 204 -34.60 12.37 -19.40
N VAL A 205 -34.18 13.32 -18.55
CA VAL A 205 -33.60 13.03 -17.23
C VAL A 205 -34.49 12.13 -16.39
N GLY A 206 -35.80 12.40 -16.33
CA GLY A 206 -36.70 11.57 -15.53
C GLY A 206 -36.98 10.18 -16.10
N VAL A 207 -36.88 9.99 -17.42
CA VAL A 207 -37.02 8.68 -18.07
C VAL A 207 -35.73 7.85 -17.88
N ASP A 208 -34.58 8.49 -18.00
CA ASP A 208 -33.30 7.84 -17.82
C ASP A 208 -33.15 7.35 -16.37
N ASP A 209 -33.56 8.16 -15.38
CA ASP A 209 -33.57 7.76 -13.96
C ASP A 209 -34.51 6.58 -13.70
N LEU A 210 -35.76 6.65 -14.20
CA LEU A 210 -36.73 5.56 -14.04
C LEU A 210 -36.28 4.27 -14.74
N SER A 211 -35.62 4.39 -15.90
CA SER A 211 -35.07 3.23 -16.62
C SER A 211 -33.90 2.59 -15.87
N THR A 212 -33.03 3.41 -15.30
CA THR A 212 -31.90 2.93 -14.46
C THR A 212 -32.42 2.25 -13.20
N GLU A 213 -33.42 2.83 -12.52
CA GLU A 213 -34.04 2.18 -11.37
C GLU A 213 -34.75 0.87 -11.75
N ALA A 214 -35.44 0.83 -12.90
CA ALA A 214 -36.07 -0.39 -13.38
C ALA A 214 -35.03 -1.49 -13.65
N GLU A 215 -33.88 -1.16 -14.26
CA GLU A 215 -32.77 -2.07 -14.47
C GLU A 215 -32.21 -2.62 -13.14
N GLN A 216 -31.98 -1.75 -12.14
CA GLN A 216 -31.52 -2.17 -10.81
C GLN A 216 -32.47 -3.16 -10.14
N TYR A 217 -33.79 -2.94 -10.20
CA TYR A 217 -34.75 -3.90 -9.65
C TYR A 217 -34.79 -5.22 -10.43
N SER A 218 -34.63 -5.18 -11.75
CA SER A 218 -34.54 -6.40 -12.55
C SER A 218 -33.28 -7.20 -12.22
N GLN A 219 -32.16 -6.51 -12.03
CA GLN A 219 -30.91 -7.14 -11.62
C GLN A 219 -31.03 -7.74 -10.21
N SER A 220 -31.57 -6.98 -9.24
CA SER A 220 -31.79 -7.49 -7.89
C SER A 220 -32.67 -8.75 -7.89
N ALA A 221 -33.76 -8.78 -8.67
CA ALA A 221 -34.58 -9.97 -8.79
C ALA A 221 -33.85 -11.16 -9.40
N ALA A 222 -32.95 -10.93 -10.36
CA ALA A 222 -32.15 -12.00 -10.97
C ALA A 222 -31.08 -12.55 -10.01
N GLU A 223 -30.45 -11.69 -9.22
CA GLU A 223 -29.49 -12.07 -8.17
C GLU A 223 -30.18 -12.91 -7.08
N ASP A 224 -31.34 -12.46 -6.60
CA ASP A 224 -32.15 -13.20 -5.62
C ASP A 224 -32.63 -14.56 -6.15
N LEU A 225 -33.02 -14.62 -7.42
CA LEU A 225 -33.40 -15.89 -8.07
C LEU A 225 -32.20 -16.85 -8.14
N SER A 226 -31.02 -16.36 -8.50
CA SER A 226 -29.80 -17.15 -8.53
C SER A 226 -29.44 -17.71 -7.15
N ARG A 227 -29.58 -16.87 -6.08
CA ARG A 227 -29.39 -17.31 -4.70
C ARG A 227 -30.35 -18.44 -4.31
N MET A 228 -31.63 -18.29 -4.62
CA MET A 228 -32.65 -19.30 -4.35
C MET A 228 -32.37 -20.60 -5.12
N GLU A 229 -31.89 -20.53 -6.37
CA GLU A 229 -31.53 -21.71 -7.16
C GLU A 229 -30.28 -22.41 -6.61
N SER A 230 -29.29 -21.65 -6.12
CA SER A 230 -28.13 -22.18 -5.40
C SER A 230 -28.57 -22.92 -4.12
N ASN A 231 -29.41 -22.28 -3.29
CA ASN A 231 -29.95 -22.93 -2.10
C ASN A 231 -30.68 -24.24 -2.43
N ASN A 232 -31.50 -24.26 -3.48
CA ASN A 232 -32.22 -25.47 -3.92
C ASN A 232 -31.26 -26.58 -4.39
N THR A 233 -30.14 -26.23 -4.98
CA THR A 233 -29.11 -27.19 -5.37
C THR A 233 -28.47 -27.83 -4.14
N VAL A 234 -28.13 -27.02 -3.14
CA VAL A 234 -27.60 -27.50 -1.86
C VAL A 234 -28.62 -28.40 -1.13
N ILE A 235 -29.88 -27.96 -1.02
CA ILE A 235 -30.97 -28.73 -0.42
C ILE A 235 -31.11 -30.08 -1.11
N SER A 236 -31.07 -30.10 -2.44
CA SER A 236 -31.19 -31.32 -3.23
C SER A 236 -30.00 -32.27 -2.98
N ALA A 237 -28.80 -31.76 -2.91
CA ALA A 237 -27.58 -32.53 -2.64
C ALA A 237 -27.62 -33.15 -1.24
N LEU A 238 -27.98 -32.39 -0.22
CA LEU A 238 -28.06 -32.87 1.17
C LEU A 238 -29.17 -33.90 1.36
N ASN A 239 -30.33 -33.70 0.72
CA ASN A 239 -31.46 -34.64 0.82
C ASN A 239 -31.20 -35.96 0.05
N ALA A 240 -30.33 -35.94 -0.96
CA ALA A 240 -30.06 -37.13 -1.78
C ALA A 240 -29.26 -38.20 -1.02
N SER A 241 -28.33 -37.83 -0.15
CA SER A 241 -27.46 -38.76 0.56
C SER A 241 -27.92 -39.07 1.98
N GLY A 242 -28.60 -38.14 2.64
CA GLY A 242 -29.11 -38.30 4.02
C GLY A 242 -28.02 -38.52 5.07
N SER A 243 -26.75 -38.18 4.77
CA SER A 243 -25.64 -38.32 5.72
C SER A 243 -25.65 -37.11 6.66
N SER A 244 -25.84 -37.34 7.95
CA SER A 244 -25.82 -36.33 9.00
C SER A 244 -24.87 -36.75 10.10
N GLY A 245 -24.00 -35.85 10.54
CA GLY A 245 -23.02 -36.07 11.60
C GLY A 245 -21.61 -35.68 11.21
N GLU A 246 -20.68 -35.97 12.09
CA GLU A 246 -19.25 -35.69 11.88
C GLU A 246 -18.66 -36.56 10.76
N ASP A 247 -17.88 -35.95 9.88
CA ASP A 247 -17.14 -36.59 8.80
C ASP A 247 -15.63 -36.34 8.96
N PRO A 248 -14.82 -37.39 9.20
CA PRO A 248 -13.40 -37.23 9.48
C PRO A 248 -12.59 -36.70 8.30
N VAL A 249 -13.08 -36.85 7.05
CA VAL A 249 -12.39 -36.32 5.87
C VAL A 249 -12.65 -34.81 5.77
N ALA A 250 -13.89 -34.38 6.02
CA ALA A 250 -14.23 -32.96 6.07
C ALA A 250 -13.43 -32.22 7.18
N GLU A 251 -13.37 -32.81 8.39
CA GLU A 251 -12.62 -32.26 9.52
C GLU A 251 -11.12 -32.14 9.20
N GLN A 252 -10.54 -33.16 8.56
CA GLN A 252 -9.14 -33.08 8.13
C GLN A 252 -8.93 -31.99 7.09
N LEU A 253 -9.80 -31.86 6.08
CA LEU A 253 -9.69 -30.80 5.06
C LEU A 253 -9.81 -29.41 5.66
N ILE A 254 -10.75 -29.21 6.57
CA ILE A 254 -10.93 -27.95 7.30
C ILE A 254 -9.66 -27.58 8.06
N THR A 255 -9.07 -28.55 8.78
CA THR A 255 -7.83 -28.35 9.53
C THR A 255 -6.68 -27.94 8.61
N GLU A 256 -6.47 -28.67 7.49
CA GLU A 256 -5.43 -28.35 6.50
C GLU A 256 -5.61 -26.95 5.91
N ILE A 257 -6.85 -26.53 5.62
CA ILE A 257 -7.18 -25.20 5.09
C ILE A 257 -6.91 -24.12 6.14
N CYS A 258 -7.35 -24.32 7.39
CA CYS A 258 -7.12 -23.37 8.49
C CYS A 258 -5.64 -23.14 8.73
N GLU A 259 -4.84 -24.20 8.81
CA GLU A 259 -3.38 -24.11 8.98
C GLU A 259 -2.72 -23.34 7.81
N THR A 260 -3.12 -23.65 6.59
CA THR A 260 -2.57 -23.03 5.39
C THR A 260 -2.93 -21.54 5.30
N LEU A 261 -4.20 -21.21 5.57
CA LEU A 261 -4.69 -19.82 5.53
C LEU A 261 -4.07 -18.97 6.64
N ASN A 262 -3.95 -19.50 7.86
CA ASN A 262 -3.22 -18.86 8.96
C ASN A 262 -1.75 -18.61 8.58
N GLY A 263 -1.10 -19.58 7.92
CA GLY A 263 0.26 -19.45 7.43
C GLY A 263 0.41 -18.32 6.39
N TYR A 264 -0.51 -18.24 5.44
CA TYR A 264 -0.50 -17.17 4.44
C TYR A 264 -0.80 -15.80 5.04
N ALA A 265 -1.74 -15.72 5.99
CA ALA A 265 -2.04 -14.48 6.70
C ALA A 265 -0.83 -13.97 7.50
N LEU A 266 -0.11 -14.87 8.18
CA LEU A 266 1.11 -14.54 8.91
C LEU A 266 2.23 -14.07 7.96
N ALA A 267 2.42 -14.74 6.82
CA ALA A 267 3.39 -14.33 5.81
C ALA A 267 3.04 -12.94 5.23
N ALA A 268 1.76 -12.71 4.96
CA ALA A 268 1.24 -11.44 4.51
C ALA A 268 1.45 -10.32 5.54
N LYS A 269 1.18 -10.58 6.82
CA LYS A 269 1.43 -9.64 7.92
C LYS A 269 2.91 -9.28 8.02
N THR A 270 3.78 -10.28 7.96
CA THR A 270 5.24 -10.07 7.99
C THR A 270 5.70 -9.21 6.81
N ALA A 271 5.22 -9.52 5.60
CA ALA A 271 5.53 -8.72 4.40
C ALA A 271 5.02 -7.28 4.52
N GLY A 272 3.82 -7.06 5.07
CA GLY A 272 3.26 -5.74 5.32
C GLY A 272 4.09 -4.92 6.33
N GLN A 273 4.57 -5.55 7.40
CA GLN A 273 5.46 -4.92 8.39
C GLN A 273 6.80 -4.53 7.75
N GLU A 274 7.44 -5.44 7.01
CA GLU A 274 8.68 -5.17 6.27
C GLU A 274 8.51 -4.03 5.25
N TYR A 275 7.37 -3.97 4.56
CA TYR A 275 7.04 -2.89 3.65
C TYR A 275 6.94 -1.55 4.36
N SER A 276 6.21 -1.49 5.48
CA SER A 276 6.07 -0.28 6.28
C SER A 276 7.41 0.22 6.81
N GLU A 277 8.26 -0.67 7.32
CA GLU A 277 9.62 -0.35 7.75
C GLU A 277 10.50 0.16 6.60
N THR A 278 10.41 -0.48 5.43
CA THR A 278 11.18 -0.08 4.25
C THR A 278 10.77 1.31 3.78
N LYS A 279 9.48 1.59 3.72
CA LYS A 279 8.90 2.90 3.35
C LYS A 279 9.39 3.99 4.32
N LEU A 280 9.34 3.74 5.62
CA LEU A 280 9.83 4.67 6.64
C LEU A 280 11.35 4.89 6.56
N ASN A 281 12.11 3.83 6.30
CA ASN A 281 13.57 3.93 6.15
C ASN A 281 13.98 4.76 4.92
N GLN A 282 13.16 4.77 3.88
CA GLN A 282 13.37 5.65 2.71
C GLN A 282 13.02 7.11 3.02
N CYS A 283 12.01 7.34 3.85
CA CYS A 283 11.56 8.70 4.19
C CYS A 283 12.39 9.36 5.30
N ILE A 284 12.98 8.57 6.21
CA ILE A 284 13.71 9.10 7.37
C ILE A 284 15.19 8.76 7.23
N SER A 285 16.00 9.74 6.85
CA SER A 285 17.46 9.62 6.82
C SER A 285 18.06 10.39 7.99
N SER A 286 19.00 9.77 8.70
CA SER A 286 19.80 10.43 9.74
C SER A 286 21.25 10.56 9.28
N THR A 287 21.76 11.79 9.26
CA THR A 287 23.18 12.07 8.96
C THR A 287 23.81 12.75 10.15
N ALA A 288 24.89 12.18 10.69
CA ALA A 288 25.68 12.86 11.69
C ALA A 288 26.66 13.81 11.01
N LEU A 289 26.47 15.11 11.22
CA LEU A 289 27.48 16.12 10.91
C LEU A 289 28.52 16.16 12.05
N GLY A 290 29.20 15.07 12.26
CA GLY A 290 30.26 14.96 13.24
C GLY A 290 31.58 15.50 12.67
N VAL A 291 32.26 16.39 13.41
CA VAL A 291 33.67 16.67 13.14
C VAL A 291 34.41 15.36 13.42
N SER A 292 34.94 14.73 12.37
CA SER A 292 35.73 13.51 12.59
C SER A 292 36.98 13.89 13.38
N TYR A 293 37.03 13.52 14.68
CA TYR A 293 38.16 13.77 15.56
C TYR A 293 39.48 13.35 14.96
N PRO A 294 39.62 12.21 14.22
CA PRO A 294 40.84 11.87 13.55
C PRO A 294 41.24 12.86 12.44
N LEU A 295 40.31 13.42 11.71
CA LEU A 295 40.57 14.42 10.68
C LEU A 295 40.95 15.76 11.33
N LEU A 296 40.27 16.16 12.41
CA LEU A 296 40.64 17.34 13.20
C LEU A 296 42.06 17.19 13.83
N ALA A 297 42.39 16.03 14.38
CA ALA A 297 43.71 15.73 14.90
C ALA A 297 44.78 15.80 13.80
N LEU A 298 44.48 15.28 12.60
CA LEU A 298 45.41 15.31 11.46
C LEU A 298 45.62 16.74 10.96
N VAL A 299 44.58 17.59 10.93
CA VAL A 299 44.71 19.00 10.59
C VAL A 299 45.50 19.76 11.65
N CYS A 300 45.25 19.50 12.95
CA CYS A 300 46.01 20.11 14.05
C CYS A 300 47.49 19.70 14.03
N VAL A 301 47.78 18.42 13.86
CA VAL A 301 49.19 17.91 13.76
C VAL A 301 49.87 18.43 12.50
N GLY A 302 49.18 18.41 11.35
CA GLY A 302 49.68 18.98 10.09
C GLY A 302 49.97 20.47 10.20
N GLY A 303 49.06 21.24 10.84
CA GLY A 303 49.24 22.65 11.12
C GLY A 303 50.42 22.95 12.04
N ALA A 304 50.60 22.14 13.10
CA ALA A 304 51.70 22.27 14.03
C ALA A 304 53.08 21.99 13.34
N VAL A 305 53.13 20.96 12.50
CA VAL A 305 54.32 20.62 11.71
C VAL A 305 54.68 21.74 10.73
N LEU A 306 53.71 22.27 9.99
CA LEU A 306 53.89 23.40 9.09
C LEU A 306 54.33 24.67 9.83
N PHE A 307 53.75 24.95 10.97
CA PHE A 307 54.19 26.08 11.82
C PHE A 307 55.61 25.91 12.34
N TYR A 308 55.98 24.69 12.77
CA TYR A 308 57.35 24.36 13.20
C TYR A 308 58.36 24.51 12.06
N LEU A 309 58.06 24.05 10.86
CA LEU A 309 58.89 24.22 9.67
C LEU A 309 59.04 25.69 9.28
N ALA A 310 57.97 26.46 9.29
CA ALA A 310 58.00 27.88 9.02
C ALA A 310 58.83 28.64 10.07
N ALA A 311 58.66 28.33 11.35
CA ALA A 311 59.48 28.92 12.43
C ALA A 311 60.95 28.55 12.35
N SER A 312 61.27 27.29 11.99
CA SER A 312 62.66 26.83 11.82
C SER A 312 63.34 27.50 10.62
N LEU A 313 62.64 27.68 9.49
CA LEU A 313 63.11 28.45 8.33
C LEU A 313 63.37 29.90 8.66
N LEU A 314 62.47 30.54 9.42
CA LEU A 314 62.63 31.92 9.89
C LEU A 314 63.84 32.08 10.81
N MET A 315 64.06 31.15 11.77
CA MET A 315 65.24 31.15 12.62
C MET A 315 66.55 30.84 11.84
N ALA A 316 66.47 30.01 10.81
CA ALA A 316 67.63 29.80 9.92
C ALA A 316 67.96 31.05 9.10
N ALA A 317 66.97 31.75 8.60
CA ALA A 317 67.13 33.01 7.87
C ALA A 317 67.69 34.14 8.76
N VAL A 318 67.33 34.18 10.05
CA VAL A 318 67.87 35.17 11.02
C VAL A 318 69.32 34.82 11.44
N ARG A 319 69.73 33.50 11.37
CA ARG A 319 71.09 33.03 11.72
C ARG A 319 72.06 33.13 10.58
N ILE A 320 71.74 33.60 9.38
CA ILE A 320 72.72 33.87 8.32
C ILE A 320 73.52 35.09 8.77
N PRO A 321 74.80 34.95 9.16
CA PRO A 321 75.63 36.06 9.60
C PRO A 321 75.90 36.98 8.39
N LYS A 322 75.77 38.30 8.61
CA LYS A 322 76.10 39.37 7.66
C LYS A 322 77.53 39.47 7.32
N SER A 323 78.20 38.40 6.99
CA SER A 323 79.61 38.40 6.62
C SER A 323 79.83 37.67 5.31
N VAL A 324 79.54 38.30 4.24
CA VAL A 324 80.26 38.26 2.97
C VAL A 324 79.67 39.33 2.04
N ARG A 325 79.92 40.60 2.35
CA ARG A 325 80.05 41.61 1.32
C ARG A 325 81.52 41.95 1.18
N ARG A 326 82.17 41.30 0.31
CA ARG A 326 83.42 41.80 -0.31
C ARG A 326 83.14 41.85 -1.81
N SER A 327 83.06 43.03 -2.33
CA SER A 327 83.32 43.40 -3.72
C SER A 327 84.85 43.18 -3.94
N PRO A 328 85.27 42.75 -5.08
CA PRO A 328 86.36 43.37 -5.83
C PRO A 328 86.05 43.49 -7.32
N GLY A 329 86.35 44.64 -7.83
CA GLY A 329 87.26 44.94 -8.87
C GLY A 329 87.16 44.23 -10.21
N LEU A 330 86.72 45.06 -11.16
CA LEU A 330 86.99 44.95 -12.61
C LEU A 330 88.49 45.06 -12.93
N PRO A 331 88.91 44.87 -14.22
CA PRO A 331 88.52 44.13 -15.40
C PRO A 331 89.73 43.31 -15.97
N PRO A 332 90.07 43.01 -17.23
CA PRO A 332 89.58 43.60 -18.50
C PRO A 332 89.05 42.61 -19.59
N GLU A 333 88.56 43.24 -20.62
CA GLU A 333 88.31 42.89 -22.03
C GLU A 333 89.12 41.77 -22.65
N ASP A 334 88.52 41.09 -23.50
CA ASP A 334 88.78 40.73 -24.89
C ASP A 334 88.01 39.45 -25.21
N GLY A 335 87.17 39.36 -26.09
CA GLY A 335 87.29 39.43 -27.48
C GLY A 335 86.64 38.20 -28.12
N TRP A 336 85.85 38.48 -29.07
CA TRP A 336 85.57 37.65 -30.26
C TRP A 336 84.48 36.52 -30.25
N THR A 337 83.41 36.85 -30.93
CA THR A 337 82.79 36.21 -32.16
C THR A 337 82.34 34.78 -32.07
N GLY A 338 81.16 34.62 -32.46
CA GLY A 338 80.74 33.96 -33.67
C GLY A 338 79.50 33.09 -33.50
N GLN A 339 78.47 33.58 -34.17
CA GLN A 339 77.60 32.83 -35.11
C GLN A 339 77.07 31.46 -34.78
N GLY A 340 75.84 31.33 -34.91
CA GLY A 340 75.12 30.44 -35.82
C GLY A 340 73.95 29.81 -35.08
N GLU A 341 72.79 30.27 -35.31
CA GLU A 341 71.84 29.85 -36.38
C GLU A 341 71.19 28.49 -36.18
N LYS A 342 69.86 28.58 -36.13
CA LYS A 342 68.82 27.65 -36.65
C LYS A 342 68.62 26.34 -35.92
N ASP A 343 67.49 25.97 -35.77
CA ASP A 343 66.14 25.82 -36.25
C ASP A 343 65.53 24.54 -35.71
N GLU A 344 64.23 24.62 -35.50
CA GLU A 344 63.20 23.60 -35.73
C GLU A 344 63.30 22.22 -35.04
N SER A 345 62.41 21.92 -34.18
CA SER A 345 61.12 21.27 -34.47
C SER A 345 60.22 21.26 -33.23
#